data_0c4c3fdcb7534be336f01ada2d0eb42c
#
_entry.id   0c4c3fdcb7534be336f01ada2d0eb42c
#
_cell.length_a   1.000
_cell.length_b   1.000
_cell.length_c   1.000
_cell.angle_alpha   90.00
_cell.angle_beta   90.00
_cell.angle_gamma   90.00
#
_symmetry.space_group_name_H-M   'P 1'
#
loop_
_entity.id
_entity.type
_entity.pdbx_description
1 polymer ?
#
loop_
_entity_poly.entity_id
_entity_poly.type
_entity_poly.pdbx_seq_one_letter_code
_entity_poly.pdbx_strand_id
1 'polypeptide(L)'
;MKTLFIFAATVALISCSSPQPEQLIIPSAKVQSNAEVSANADASLFISGMTCEMGCKGAIESKLGNSEGVVNFNINFLDSTALVVYDSTLVSLNEIMVRVSEVGNGNFYQAFVSK
;
A
#
# COMPACT_ATOMS: atom_id res chain seq x y z
N MET A 1 71.09 16.34 24.61
CA MET A 1 71.11 15.03 24.00
C MET A 1 69.96 14.22 24.50
N LYS A 2 69.27 13.54 23.66
CA LYS A 2 68.09 12.74 23.84
C LYS A 2 66.78 13.47 24.01
N THR A 3 66.29 13.85 22.94
CA THR A 3 64.93 14.23 22.70
C THR A 3 64.03 13.02 22.81
N LEU A 4 63.19 12.99 23.82
CA LEU A 4 62.19 11.97 23.97
C LEU A 4 60.90 12.50 23.38
N PHE A 5 60.56 12.00 22.20
CA PHE A 5 59.31 12.29 21.55
C PHE A 5 58.23 11.44 22.17
N ILE A 6 57.40 12.07 22.98
CA ILE A 6 56.17 11.46 23.46
C ILE A 6 55.08 11.83 22.49
N PHE A 7 54.76 10.92 21.62
CA PHE A 7 53.55 10.99 20.77
C PHE A 7 52.36 10.63 21.66
N ALA A 8 51.66 11.63 22.11
CA ALA A 8 50.34 11.46 22.66
C ALA A 8 49.33 11.41 21.53
N ALA A 9 49.01 10.21 21.07
CA ALA A 9 47.92 9.95 20.13
C ALA A 9 46.59 9.99 20.90
N THR A 10 45.96 11.13 20.93
CA THR A 10 44.56 11.24 21.37
C THR A 10 43.64 10.82 20.28
N VAL A 11 43.24 9.58 20.32
CA VAL A 11 42.14 9.07 19.50
C VAL A 11 40.83 9.51 20.12
N ALA A 12 40.26 10.57 19.60
CA ALA A 12 38.90 10.95 19.92
C ALA A 12 37.93 10.08 19.07
N LEU A 13 37.47 9.02 19.65
CA LEU A 13 36.36 8.27 19.11
C LEU A 13 35.04 9.01 19.39
N ILE A 14 34.65 9.84 18.46
CA ILE A 14 33.29 10.38 18.48
C ILE A 14 32.40 9.33 17.84
N SER A 15 31.92 8.44 18.69
CA SER A 15 30.84 7.55 18.33
C SER A 15 29.52 8.35 18.48
N CYS A 16 29.13 9.02 17.43
CA CYS A 16 27.76 9.50 17.30
C CYS A 16 26.89 8.34 16.82
N SER A 17 26.48 7.50 17.74
CA SER A 17 25.31 6.66 17.58
C SER A 17 24.08 7.53 17.81
N SER A 18 23.57 8.12 16.78
CA SER A 18 22.19 8.62 16.78
C SER A 18 21.27 7.43 16.74
N PRO A 19 20.41 7.22 17.75
CA PRO A 19 19.30 6.30 17.59
C PRO A 19 18.35 6.95 16.60
N GLN A 20 18.42 6.54 15.34
CA GLN A 20 17.33 6.79 14.43
C GLN A 20 16.10 6.10 15.00
N PRO A 21 14.99 6.82 15.17
CA PRO A 21 13.73 6.15 15.38
C PRO A 21 13.53 5.26 14.15
N GLU A 22 13.47 3.99 14.41
CA GLU A 22 13.12 2.99 13.43
C GLU A 22 11.75 3.35 12.89
N GLN A 23 11.75 4.16 11.83
CA GLN A 23 10.57 4.27 11.01
C GLN A 23 10.39 2.91 10.39
N LEU A 24 9.42 2.22 10.92
CA LEU A 24 8.88 1.03 10.29
C LEU A 24 8.36 1.46 8.92
N ILE A 25 9.26 1.56 7.97
CA ILE A 25 8.90 1.68 6.57
C ILE A 25 8.35 0.32 6.21
N ILE A 26 7.06 0.17 6.36
CA ILE A 26 6.35 -0.87 5.65
C ILE A 26 6.72 -0.65 4.19
N PRO A 27 7.41 -1.58 3.51
CA PRO A 27 7.60 -1.47 2.09
C PRO A 27 6.21 -1.58 1.47
N SER A 28 5.54 -0.46 1.33
CA SER A 28 4.44 -0.34 0.41
C SER A 28 4.97 -0.80 -0.92
N ALA A 29 4.46 -1.94 -1.34
CA ALA A 29 4.73 -2.50 -2.65
C ALA A 29 4.71 -1.38 -3.68
N LYS A 30 5.78 -1.32 -4.45
CA LYS A 30 6.05 -0.37 -5.50
C LYS A 30 4.81 -0.06 -6.31
N VAL A 31 4.22 1.09 -6.05
CA VAL A 31 3.36 1.73 -7.02
C VAL A 31 4.28 2.42 -8.01
N GLN A 32 4.66 1.71 -9.05
CA GLN A 32 5.20 2.33 -10.23
C GLN A 32 4.03 2.67 -11.15
N SER A 33 3.41 3.77 -10.90
CA SER A 33 2.70 4.47 -11.97
C SER A 33 3.14 5.91 -11.95
N ASN A 34 3.83 6.31 -13.00
CA ASN A 34 4.30 7.66 -13.29
C ASN A 34 3.15 8.61 -13.68
N ALA A 35 2.01 8.45 -13.06
CA ALA A 35 0.98 9.47 -13.06
C ALA A 35 0.80 9.88 -11.60
N GLU A 36 0.89 11.14 -11.31
CA GLU A 36 0.52 11.71 -10.03
C GLU A 36 -0.98 11.45 -9.85
N VAL A 37 -1.31 10.26 -9.35
CA VAL A 37 -2.69 9.91 -9.03
C VAL A 37 -3.03 10.63 -7.75
N SER A 38 -3.78 11.70 -7.86
CA SER A 38 -4.24 12.49 -6.72
C SER A 38 -5.55 11.90 -6.22
N ALA A 39 -5.51 11.27 -5.07
CA ALA A 39 -6.71 10.77 -4.42
C ALA A 39 -7.67 11.93 -4.11
N ASN A 40 -8.81 11.96 -4.77
CA ASN A 40 -9.85 12.97 -4.57
C ASN A 40 -11.21 12.39 -4.19
N ALA A 41 -11.31 11.07 -4.14
CA ALA A 41 -12.54 10.37 -3.77
C ALA A 41 -12.23 9.09 -3.00
N ASP A 42 -13.13 8.73 -2.12
CA ASP A 42 -13.14 7.46 -1.41
C ASP A 42 -14.54 6.85 -1.42
N ALA A 43 -14.61 5.54 -1.32
CA ALA A 43 -15.88 4.83 -1.25
C ALA A 43 -15.73 3.53 -0.45
N SER A 44 -16.83 3.13 0.19
CA SER A 44 -16.95 1.83 0.82
C SER A 44 -17.80 0.93 -0.06
N LEU A 45 -17.29 -0.26 -0.35
CA LEU A 45 -17.94 -1.27 -1.16
C LEU A 45 -18.21 -2.52 -0.34
N PHE A 46 -19.33 -3.17 -0.58
CA PHE A 46 -19.60 -4.52 -0.13
C PHE A 46 -19.25 -5.49 -1.26
N ILE A 47 -18.44 -6.50 -0.97
CA ILE A 47 -18.01 -7.51 -1.96
C ILE A 47 -18.58 -8.87 -1.59
N SER A 48 -19.45 -9.38 -2.43
CA SER A 48 -19.99 -10.73 -2.30
C SER A 48 -19.12 -11.75 -3.07
N GLY A 49 -19.22 -13.01 -2.68
CA GLY A 49 -18.52 -14.11 -3.33
C GLY A 49 -17.14 -14.45 -2.78
N MET A 50 -16.66 -13.72 -1.78
CA MET A 50 -15.40 -14.06 -1.10
C MET A 50 -15.61 -15.27 -0.19
N THR A 51 -14.88 -16.36 -0.45
CA THR A 51 -14.98 -17.61 0.33
C THR A 51 -13.73 -17.89 1.14
N CYS A 52 -12.61 -17.24 0.85
CA CYS A 52 -11.35 -17.41 1.58
C CYS A 52 -10.61 -16.08 1.72
N GLU A 53 -10.07 -15.85 2.91
CA GLU A 53 -9.37 -14.60 3.20
C GLU A 53 -8.09 -14.44 2.36
N MET A 54 -7.22 -15.45 2.36
CA MET A 54 -5.91 -15.31 1.72
C MET A 54 -5.98 -15.31 0.20
N GLY A 55 -6.81 -16.14 -0.40
CA GLY A 55 -6.90 -16.26 -1.85
C GLY A 55 -7.77 -15.16 -2.49
N CYS A 56 -9.01 -15.05 -2.05
CA CYS A 56 -9.99 -14.13 -2.65
C CYS A 56 -9.64 -12.66 -2.38
N LYS A 57 -9.42 -12.32 -1.11
CA LYS A 57 -9.00 -10.98 -0.71
C LYS A 57 -7.72 -10.56 -1.43
N GLY A 58 -6.67 -11.40 -1.35
CA GLY A 58 -5.38 -11.10 -1.96
C GLY A 58 -5.45 -10.90 -3.48
N ALA A 59 -6.24 -11.70 -4.18
CA ALA A 59 -6.43 -11.57 -5.62
C ALA A 59 -7.11 -10.25 -5.99
N ILE A 60 -8.16 -9.86 -5.27
CA ILE A 60 -8.88 -8.62 -5.50
C ILE A 60 -8.00 -7.41 -5.17
N GLU A 61 -7.37 -7.39 -3.99
CA GLU A 61 -6.49 -6.30 -3.58
C GLU A 61 -5.31 -6.10 -4.53
N SER A 62 -4.69 -7.19 -5.00
CA SER A 62 -3.59 -7.13 -5.95
C SER A 62 -4.05 -6.57 -7.31
N LYS A 63 -5.19 -6.99 -7.81
CA LYS A 63 -5.74 -6.51 -9.08
C LYS A 63 -6.14 -5.05 -9.01
N LEU A 64 -6.89 -4.68 -7.99
CA LEU A 64 -7.42 -3.32 -7.84
C LEU A 64 -6.35 -2.33 -7.40
N GLY A 65 -5.45 -2.73 -6.50
CA GLY A 65 -4.34 -1.88 -6.04
C GLY A 65 -3.35 -1.50 -7.14
N ASN A 66 -3.27 -2.30 -8.19
CA ASN A 66 -2.44 -2.02 -9.37
C ASN A 66 -3.24 -1.41 -10.54
N SER A 67 -4.50 -1.11 -10.35
CA SER A 67 -5.35 -0.53 -11.38
C SER A 67 -5.13 0.97 -11.51
N GLU A 68 -5.15 1.46 -12.74
CA GLU A 68 -5.04 2.88 -13.02
C GLU A 68 -6.16 3.67 -12.31
N GLY A 69 -5.81 4.80 -11.71
CA GLY A 69 -6.73 5.65 -10.99
C GLY A 69 -7.07 5.21 -9.56
N VAL A 70 -6.66 4.03 -9.13
CA VAL A 70 -6.83 3.54 -7.75
C VAL A 70 -5.58 3.84 -6.96
N VAL A 71 -5.73 4.59 -5.86
CA VAL A 71 -4.61 4.94 -4.97
C VAL A 71 -4.43 3.89 -3.89
N ASN A 72 -5.54 3.46 -3.30
CA ASN A 72 -5.53 2.43 -2.26
C ASN A 72 -6.79 1.57 -2.34
N PHE A 73 -6.64 0.29 -2.11
CA PHE A 73 -7.74 -0.66 -2.06
C PHE A 73 -7.49 -1.66 -0.93
N ASN A 74 -8.33 -1.65 0.08
CA ASN A 74 -8.19 -2.51 1.24
C ASN A 74 -9.50 -3.24 1.56
N ILE A 75 -9.42 -4.53 1.80
CA ILE A 75 -10.59 -5.37 2.11
C ILE A 75 -10.59 -5.80 3.56
N ASN A 76 -11.69 -5.58 4.24
CA ASN A 76 -12.01 -6.23 5.49
C ASN A 76 -12.82 -7.50 5.20
N PHE A 77 -12.18 -8.66 5.31
CA PHE A 77 -12.81 -9.93 4.98
C PHE A 77 -13.97 -10.28 5.93
N LEU A 78 -13.85 -9.92 7.20
CA LEU A 78 -14.87 -10.25 8.23
C LEU A 78 -16.22 -9.60 7.92
N ASP A 79 -16.19 -8.39 7.40
CA ASP A 79 -17.41 -7.63 7.08
C ASP A 79 -17.73 -7.67 5.58
N SER A 80 -16.90 -8.36 4.80
CA SER A 80 -16.99 -8.37 3.33
C SER A 80 -17.02 -6.96 2.72
N THR A 81 -16.37 -6.01 3.36
CA THR A 81 -16.30 -4.62 2.93
C THR A 81 -14.93 -4.27 2.37
N ALA A 82 -14.89 -3.35 1.42
CA ALA A 82 -13.67 -2.81 0.87
C ALA A 82 -13.71 -1.29 0.93
N LEU A 83 -12.60 -0.70 1.38
CA LEU A 83 -12.38 0.73 1.30
C LEU A 83 -11.50 1.00 0.09
N VAL A 84 -11.98 1.82 -0.82
CA VAL A 84 -11.25 2.25 -2.00
C VAL A 84 -11.02 3.76 -1.95
N VAL A 85 -9.77 4.15 -2.21
CA VAL A 85 -9.34 5.54 -2.38
C VAL A 85 -8.85 5.67 -3.83
N TYR A 86 -9.42 6.58 -4.57
CA TYR A 86 -9.19 6.66 -6.00
C TYR A 86 -9.25 8.11 -6.52
N ASP A 87 -8.80 8.29 -7.75
CA ASP A 87 -8.94 9.53 -8.49
C ASP A 87 -10.15 9.47 -9.42
N SER A 88 -11.20 10.19 -9.07
CA SER A 88 -12.44 10.20 -9.84
C SER A 88 -12.33 10.85 -11.21
N THR A 89 -11.21 11.51 -11.49
CA THR A 89 -10.92 12.05 -12.84
C THR A 89 -10.36 10.99 -13.78
N LEU A 90 -9.76 9.92 -13.24
CA LEU A 90 -9.14 8.83 -13.98
C LEU A 90 -10.02 7.60 -14.05
N VAL A 91 -10.74 7.28 -12.98
CA VAL A 91 -11.58 6.10 -12.88
C VAL A 91 -12.88 6.40 -12.15
N SER A 92 -13.99 5.85 -12.60
CA SER A 92 -15.26 5.96 -11.92
C SER A 92 -15.47 4.82 -10.91
N LEU A 93 -16.26 5.06 -9.87
CA LEU A 93 -16.61 4.04 -8.89
C LEU A 93 -17.27 2.81 -9.55
N ASN A 94 -18.11 3.05 -10.56
CA ASN A 94 -18.75 1.97 -11.31
C ASN A 94 -17.74 1.10 -12.05
N GLU A 95 -16.72 1.70 -12.62
CA GLU A 95 -15.63 0.98 -13.27
C GLU A 95 -14.81 0.15 -12.28
N ILE A 96 -14.57 0.67 -11.09
CA ILE A 96 -13.91 -0.08 -10.01
C ILE A 96 -14.75 -1.30 -9.63
N MET A 97 -16.06 -1.17 -9.50
CA MET A 97 -16.94 -2.31 -9.24
C MET A 97 -16.92 -3.37 -10.35
N VAL A 98 -16.89 -2.95 -11.61
CA VAL A 98 -16.73 -3.87 -12.75
C VAL A 98 -15.39 -4.60 -12.67
N ARG A 99 -14.30 -3.90 -12.38
CA ARG A 99 -12.98 -4.52 -12.23
C ARG A 99 -12.92 -5.54 -11.09
N VAL A 100 -13.66 -5.34 -10.01
CA VAL A 100 -13.81 -6.35 -8.96
C VAL A 100 -14.48 -7.61 -9.51
N SER A 101 -15.54 -7.46 -10.27
CA SER A 101 -16.25 -8.61 -10.86
C SER A 101 -15.42 -9.37 -11.88
N GLU A 102 -14.45 -8.73 -12.54
CA GLU A 102 -13.54 -9.37 -13.50
C GLU A 102 -12.44 -10.21 -12.85
N VAL A 103 -12.23 -10.09 -11.55
CA VAL A 103 -11.27 -10.92 -10.83
C VAL A 103 -11.78 -12.36 -10.83
N GLY A 104 -10.92 -13.31 -11.15
CA GLY A 104 -11.28 -14.74 -11.08
C GLY A 104 -12.25 -15.21 -12.17
N ASN A 105 -12.12 -14.71 -13.39
CA ASN A 105 -12.93 -15.08 -14.57
C ASN A 105 -14.36 -14.50 -14.65
N GLY A 106 -14.63 -13.42 -13.91
CA GLY A 106 -15.78 -12.57 -14.18
C GLY A 106 -17.12 -12.95 -13.56
N ASN A 107 -17.19 -14.01 -12.75
CA ASN A 107 -18.46 -14.46 -12.18
C ASN A 107 -18.46 -14.78 -10.68
N PHE A 108 -17.33 -14.59 -10.01
CA PHE A 108 -17.20 -14.97 -8.61
C PHE A 108 -17.49 -13.84 -7.63
N TYR A 109 -17.15 -12.63 -8.02
CA TYR A 109 -17.23 -11.48 -7.12
C TYR A 109 -18.19 -10.43 -7.65
N GLN A 110 -18.96 -9.84 -6.76
CA GLN A 110 -19.81 -8.69 -7.07
C GLN A 110 -19.61 -7.61 -6.04
N ALA A 111 -19.40 -6.39 -6.50
CA ALA A 111 -19.24 -5.23 -5.62
C ALA A 111 -20.50 -4.35 -5.64
N PHE A 112 -20.89 -3.88 -4.48
CA PHE A 112 -22.02 -2.98 -4.27
C PHE A 112 -21.56 -1.81 -3.41
N VAL A 113 -22.11 -0.63 -3.66
CA VAL A 113 -21.84 0.52 -2.80
C VAL A 113 -22.43 0.27 -1.43
N SER A 114 -21.59 0.29 -0.41
CA SER A 114 -22.02 0.22 0.98
C SER A 114 -22.40 1.63 1.45
N LYS A 115 -23.56 1.78 2.05
CA LYS A 115 -24.00 3.04 2.67
C LYS A 115 -23.53 3.10 4.11
#